data_c2e2b2e7762a9bf12619dfe2ffeb69ad
#
_entry.id   c2e2b2e7762a9bf12619dfe2ffeb69ad
#
_cell.length_a   1.000
_cell.length_b   1.000
_cell.length_c   1.000
_cell.angle_alpha   90.00
_cell.angle_beta   90.00
_cell.angle_gamma   90.00
#
_symmetry.space_group_name_H-M   'P 1'
#
loop_
_entity.id
_entity.type
_entity.pdbx_description
1 polymer ?
#
loop_
_entity_poly.entity_id
_entity_poly.type
_entity_poly.pdbx_seq_one_letter_code
_entity_poly.pdbx_strand_id
1 'polypeptide(L)' 'MKEALLPKLPRSERADLQERLDSAIANENYELAAILRDEIRLLSD' A
#
# COMPACT_ATOMS: atom_id res chain seq x y z
N MET A 1 -22.95 6.51 18.48
CA MET A 1 -22.44 6.55 18.14
C MET A 1 -21.65 6.52 17.50
N LYS A 2 -21.17 6.74 17.23
CA LYS A 2 -20.47 6.75 16.66
C LYS A 2 -19.59 6.39 16.30
N GLU A 3 -19.25 6.34 15.91
CA GLU A 3 -18.45 6.09 15.58
C GLU A 3 -17.63 5.96 15.22
N ALA A 4 -17.56 5.91 15.21
CA ALA A 4 -16.54 5.97 15.07
C ALA A 4 -15.83 5.34 14.26
N LEU A 5 -15.59 5.39 13.75
CA LEU A 5 -14.99 4.91 12.98
C LEU A 5 -13.88 5.22 12.68
N LEU A 6 -13.35 4.77 13.04
CA LEU A 6 -12.22 5.10 12.86
C LEU A 6 -11.70 4.92 11.64
N PRO A 7 -11.39 5.70 10.99
CA PRO A 7 -11.01 5.55 9.65
C PRO A 7 -9.66 4.99 9.51
N LYS A 8 -9.42 4.36 8.45
CA LYS A 8 -8.17 3.88 8.18
C LYS A 8 -7.31 4.99 7.91
N LEU A 9 -6.15 5.00 8.40
CA LEU A 9 -5.22 6.05 8.13
C LEU A 9 -4.56 5.80 6.82
N PRO A 10 -4.38 6.82 6.00
CA PRO A 10 -3.68 6.67 4.73
C PRO A 10 -2.30 6.10 4.94
N ARG A 11 -1.72 6.41 6.07
CA ARG A 11 -0.41 5.91 6.40
C ARG A 11 -0.38 4.41 6.51
N SER A 12 -1.43 3.86 7.08
CA SER A 12 -1.54 2.43 7.23
C SER A 12 -1.60 1.74 5.90
N GLU A 13 -2.36 2.30 4.98
CA GLU A 13 -2.48 1.72 3.67
C GLU A 13 -1.17 1.77 2.92
N ARG A 14 -0.46 2.88 3.06
CA ARG A 14 0.81 2.99 2.40
C ARG A 14 1.79 1.97 2.93
N ALA A 15 1.78 1.78 4.23
CA ALA A 15 2.68 0.81 4.84
C ALA A 15 2.37 -0.59 4.35
N ASP A 16 1.10 -0.89 4.22
CA ASP A 16 0.68 -2.19 3.75
C ASP A 16 1.13 -2.42 2.32
N LEU A 17 0.94 -1.42 1.47
CA LEU A 17 1.35 -1.53 0.10
C LEU A 17 2.87 -1.62 -0.02
N GLN A 18 3.57 -0.91 0.84
CA GLN A 18 5.02 -0.94 0.84
C GLN A 18 5.51 -2.35 1.17
N GLU A 19 4.86 -3.00 2.10
CA GLU A 19 5.22 -4.35 2.47
C GLU A 19 5.00 -5.30 1.31
N ARG A 20 3.89 -5.13 0.63
CA ARG A 20 3.59 -5.97 -0.51
C ARG A 20 4.60 -5.73 -1.62
N LEU A 21 4.97 -4.48 -1.80
CA LEU A 21 5.95 -4.14 -2.81
C LEU A 21 7.28 -4.83 -2.52
N ASP A 22 7.69 -4.77 -1.26
CA ASP A 22 8.92 -5.42 -0.85
C ASP A 22 8.84 -6.91 -1.12
N SER A 23 7.71 -7.50 -0.79
CA SER A 23 7.53 -8.93 -1.00
C SER A 23 7.59 -9.28 -2.47
N ALA A 24 6.97 -8.45 -3.29
CA ALA A 24 6.96 -8.68 -4.72
C ALA A 24 8.38 -8.65 -5.27
N ILE A 25 9.16 -7.70 -4.81
CA ILE A 25 10.53 -7.58 -5.27
C ILE A 25 11.35 -8.77 -4.79
N ALA A 26 11.11 -9.20 -3.56
CA ALA A 26 11.83 -10.34 -3.02
C ALA A 26 11.54 -11.60 -3.83
N ASN A 27 10.36 -11.67 -4.41
CA ASN A 27 10.00 -12.80 -5.24
C ASN A 27 10.28 -12.54 -6.72
N GLU A 28 10.92 -11.43 -7.00
CA GLU A 28 11.23 -11.04 -8.37
C GLU A 28 9.97 -10.90 -9.21
N ASN A 29 8.88 -10.55 -8.53
CA ASN A 29 7.61 -10.34 -9.21
C ASN A 29 7.51 -8.87 -9.59
N TYR A 30 8.24 -8.49 -10.58
CA TYR A 30 8.37 -7.07 -10.93
C TYR A 30 7.11 -6.48 -11.51
N GLU A 31 6.30 -7.30 -12.14
CA GLU A 31 5.04 -6.81 -12.68
C GLU A 31 4.13 -6.35 -11.55
N LEU A 32 4.02 -7.17 -10.53
CA LEU A 32 3.21 -6.83 -9.39
C LEU A 32 3.82 -5.65 -8.65
N ALA A 33 5.14 -5.64 -8.58
CA ALA A 33 5.83 -4.55 -7.91
C ALA A 33 5.51 -3.22 -8.57
N ALA A 34 5.44 -3.22 -9.89
CA ALA A 34 5.14 -2.00 -10.61
C ALA A 34 3.73 -1.52 -10.29
N ILE A 35 2.79 -2.45 -10.21
CA ILE A 35 1.43 -2.09 -9.90
C ILE A 35 1.33 -1.52 -8.49
N LEU A 36 1.98 -2.18 -7.54
CA LEU A 36 1.95 -1.73 -6.16
C LEU A 36 2.61 -0.37 -6.02
N ARG A 37 3.68 -0.18 -6.74
CA ARG A 37 4.37 1.09 -6.70
C ARG A 37 3.47 2.21 -7.20
N ASP A 38 2.72 1.92 -8.24
CA ASP A 38 1.79 2.89 -8.79
C ASP A 38 0.71 3.23 -7.77
N GLU A 39 0.22 2.21 -7.06
CA GLU A 39 -0.78 2.42 -6.05
C GLU A 39 -0.26 3.32 -4.94
N ILE A 40 0.95 3.05 -4.50
CA ILE A 40 1.55 3.85 -3.46
C ILE A 40 1.68 5.28 -3.91
N ARG A 41 2.05 5.46 -5.15
CA ARG A 41 2.23 6.78 -5.69
C ARG A 41 0.92 7.55 -5.69
N LEU A 42 -0.17 6.88 -6.04
CA LEU A 42 -1.47 7.50 -6.03
C LEU A 42 -1.87 7.94 -4.63
N LEU A 43 -1.55 7.12 -3.65
CA LEU A 43 -1.86 7.46 -2.28
C LEU A 43 -1.04 8.63 -1.78
N SER A 44 0.19 8.69 -2.24
CA SER A 44 1.08 9.75 -1.81
C SER A 44 0.74 11.08 -2.45
N ASP A 45 0.14 11.02 -3.56
CA ASP A 45 -0.17 12.22 -4.28
C ASP A 45 -1.38 12.90 -3.69
#